data_6eacdcf723f306c48c77e47c780dffa3
#
_entry.id   6eacdcf723f306c48c77e47c780dffa3
#
_cell.length_a   1.000
_cell.length_b   1.000
_cell.length_c   1.000
_cell.angle_alpha   90.00
_cell.angle_beta   90.00
_cell.angle_gamma   90.00
#
_symmetry.space_group_name_H-M   'P 1'
#
loop_
_entity.id
_entity.type
_entity.pdbx_description
1 polymer ?
#
loop_
_entity_poly.entity_id
_entity_poly.type
_entity_poly.pdbx_seq_one_letter_code
_entity_poly.pdbx_strand_id
1 'polypeptide(L)'
;MKKYYSEIVNYLNKYNIDVVSDIPKNKAIYGIGSISGSDVNLITFYSNSEYNNLIKITKAYGCLIKDIDKHILPKNCFPIIVKDPYLVYAYLSNFFYPTDISKNSINKYSSIDKTFIKGNNIEIKNFVTIKNNVKIADKCIIGENCVIGPNVIIGKNTHILPNTTISNSIIGETCLIQSGAVIGDRGFGFTSNEKIEIRHIGNVILGDNVQIGSNTTIDRATLDSTIIEDNVRIDNLVQIAHNVLIGSNTIIAAQCGIAGSTKIGKNCKIGGQVGITGHIKIGDNVLIAAKSGVTKNISANSTIAGFPAIDIKLWKKNIIKQYRNLK
;
A
#
# COMPACT_ATOMS: atom_id res chain seq x y z
N MET A 1 -18.61 -13.23 7.35
CA MET A 1 -18.94 -13.48 8.80
C MET A 1 -20.26 -12.77 9.11
N LYS A 2 -21.22 -13.43 9.75
CA LYS A 2 -22.53 -12.84 10.11
C LYS A 2 -22.34 -11.75 11.19
N LYS A 3 -22.90 -10.55 10.97
CA LYS A 3 -22.97 -9.44 11.94
C LYS A 3 -24.40 -8.91 12.00
N TYR A 4 -24.84 -8.43 13.15
CA TYR A 4 -26.10 -7.73 13.24
C TYR A 4 -25.91 -6.24 12.91
N TYR A 5 -26.94 -5.60 12.37
CA TYR A 5 -26.85 -4.17 11.98
C TYR A 5 -26.50 -3.28 13.17
N SER A 6 -26.99 -3.59 14.38
CA SER A 6 -26.58 -2.90 15.61
C SER A 6 -25.07 -2.96 15.87
N GLU A 7 -24.41 -4.07 15.55
CA GLU A 7 -22.95 -4.18 15.73
C GLU A 7 -22.20 -3.29 14.72
N ILE A 8 -22.74 -3.18 13.49
CA ILE A 8 -22.19 -2.29 12.45
C ILE A 8 -22.26 -0.82 12.91
N VAL A 9 -23.44 -0.39 13.38
CA VAL A 9 -23.62 0.99 13.88
C VAL A 9 -22.71 1.26 15.09
N ASN A 10 -22.65 0.33 16.05
CA ASN A 10 -21.78 0.46 17.22
C ASN A 10 -20.30 0.53 16.84
N TYR A 11 -19.89 -0.21 15.81
CA TYR A 11 -18.51 -0.14 15.30
C TYR A 11 -18.21 1.21 14.67
N LEU A 12 -19.10 1.75 13.85
CA LEU A 12 -18.92 3.05 13.19
C LEU A 12 -18.92 4.21 14.19
N ASN A 13 -19.76 4.14 15.23
CA ASN A 13 -19.81 5.12 16.29
C ASN A 13 -18.48 5.27 17.06
N LYS A 14 -17.66 4.19 17.15
CA LYS A 14 -16.30 4.28 17.73
C LYS A 14 -15.36 5.23 16.97
N TYR A 15 -15.67 5.48 15.70
CA TYR A 15 -14.92 6.39 14.83
C TYR A 15 -15.64 7.72 14.61
N ASN A 16 -16.66 8.04 15.45
CA ASN A 16 -17.49 9.24 15.33
C ASN A 16 -18.16 9.38 13.94
N ILE A 17 -18.60 8.25 13.38
CA ILE A 17 -19.32 8.21 12.11
C ILE A 17 -20.81 8.08 12.40
N ASP A 18 -21.57 9.14 12.10
CA ASP A 18 -23.03 9.14 12.20
C ASP A 18 -23.64 8.34 11.05
N VAL A 19 -24.64 7.53 11.40
CA VAL A 19 -25.37 6.68 10.45
C VAL A 19 -26.86 6.84 10.65
N VAL A 20 -27.60 7.13 9.58
CA VAL A 20 -29.07 7.19 9.58
C VAL A 20 -29.61 6.13 8.64
N SER A 21 -30.49 5.24 9.15
CA SER A 21 -31.12 4.18 8.35
C SER A 21 -32.29 3.56 9.10
N ASP A 22 -33.26 3.06 8.36
CA ASP A 22 -34.43 2.33 8.87
C ASP A 22 -34.19 0.80 8.96
N ILE A 23 -32.96 0.34 8.78
CA ILE A 23 -32.62 -1.08 8.90
C ILE A 23 -32.86 -1.55 10.35
N PRO A 24 -33.64 -2.63 10.57
CA PRO A 24 -33.84 -3.18 11.92
C PRO A 24 -32.51 -3.56 12.59
N LYS A 25 -32.36 -3.19 13.85
CA LYS A 25 -31.13 -3.44 14.63
C LYS A 25 -30.70 -4.90 14.68
N ASN A 26 -31.68 -5.82 14.64
CA ASN A 26 -31.46 -7.27 14.67
C ASN A 26 -31.32 -7.91 13.28
N LYS A 27 -31.30 -7.10 12.20
CA LYS A 27 -31.05 -7.62 10.84
C LYS A 27 -29.64 -8.17 10.73
N ALA A 28 -29.54 -9.41 10.27
CA ALA A 28 -28.26 -10.04 9.98
C ALA A 28 -27.73 -9.59 8.63
N ILE A 29 -26.48 -9.09 8.60
CA ILE A 29 -25.71 -8.74 7.41
C ILE A 29 -24.48 -9.65 7.35
N TYR A 30 -24.18 -10.19 6.18
CA TYR A 30 -23.14 -11.20 6.00
C TYR A 30 -21.85 -10.64 5.38
N GLY A 31 -21.86 -9.39 4.95
CA GLY A 31 -20.68 -8.74 4.37
C GLY A 31 -21.03 -7.55 3.51
N ILE A 32 -20.03 -7.14 2.72
CA ILE A 32 -20.13 -6.08 1.73
C ILE A 32 -19.99 -6.71 0.35
N GLY A 33 -20.77 -6.25 -0.61
CA GLY A 33 -20.69 -6.70 -1.99
C GLY A 33 -20.65 -5.54 -3.00
N SER A 34 -20.31 -5.85 -4.24
CA SER A 34 -20.41 -4.89 -5.34
C SER A 34 -21.87 -4.51 -5.61
N ILE A 35 -22.11 -3.39 -6.27
CA ILE A 35 -23.47 -2.92 -6.61
C ILE A 35 -24.25 -4.00 -7.38
N SER A 36 -23.61 -4.65 -8.35
CA SER A 36 -24.24 -5.66 -9.22
C SER A 36 -24.21 -7.09 -8.65
N GLY A 37 -23.23 -7.41 -7.77
CA GLY A 37 -23.05 -8.75 -7.22
C GLY A 37 -23.64 -8.95 -5.82
N SER A 38 -24.23 -7.92 -5.23
CA SER A 38 -24.86 -8.02 -3.90
C SER A 38 -26.23 -8.69 -3.95
N ASP A 39 -26.58 -9.33 -2.85
CA ASP A 39 -27.88 -9.91 -2.58
C ASP A 39 -28.52 -9.34 -1.30
N VAL A 40 -29.67 -9.87 -0.91
CA VAL A 40 -30.47 -9.48 0.28
C VAL A 40 -29.77 -9.69 1.62
N ASN A 41 -28.55 -10.20 1.64
CA ASN A 41 -27.73 -10.42 2.84
C ASN A 41 -26.56 -9.46 2.93
N LEU A 42 -26.31 -8.67 1.90
CA LEU A 42 -25.11 -7.82 1.77
C LEU A 42 -25.46 -6.33 1.83
N ILE A 43 -24.49 -5.54 2.22
CA ILE A 43 -24.46 -4.09 2.08
C ILE A 43 -23.58 -3.75 0.88
N THR A 44 -23.98 -2.75 0.08
CA THR A 44 -23.15 -2.14 -0.96
C THR A 44 -22.88 -0.67 -0.65
N PHE A 45 -22.16 0.03 -1.53
CA PHE A 45 -21.95 1.47 -1.41
C PHE A 45 -22.08 2.16 -2.77
N TYR A 46 -22.47 3.44 -2.73
CA TYR A 46 -22.56 4.28 -3.89
C TYR A 46 -21.88 5.63 -3.63
N SER A 47 -20.88 5.96 -4.43
CA SER A 47 -20.08 7.19 -4.32
C SER A 47 -19.73 7.85 -5.65
N ASN A 48 -20.12 7.25 -6.80
CA ASN A 48 -19.79 7.75 -8.12
C ASN A 48 -21.00 7.62 -9.06
N SER A 49 -21.34 8.72 -9.75
CA SER A 49 -22.47 8.81 -10.68
C SER A 49 -22.37 7.90 -11.91
N GLU A 50 -21.18 7.42 -12.26
CA GLU A 50 -20.99 6.41 -13.30
C GLU A 50 -21.77 5.12 -13.04
N TYR A 51 -22.08 4.81 -11.78
CA TYR A 51 -22.81 3.62 -11.37
C TYR A 51 -24.32 3.85 -11.23
N ASN A 52 -24.87 5.00 -11.69
CA ASN A 52 -26.30 5.34 -11.57
C ASN A 52 -27.24 4.28 -12.13
N ASN A 53 -26.89 3.64 -13.23
CA ASN A 53 -27.74 2.62 -13.84
C ASN A 53 -27.68 1.29 -13.06
N LEU A 54 -26.53 0.97 -12.50
CA LEU A 54 -26.33 -0.26 -11.72
C LEU A 54 -27.00 -0.17 -10.35
N ILE A 55 -26.93 0.98 -9.69
CA ILE A 55 -27.50 1.12 -8.33
C ILE A 55 -29.02 1.00 -8.34
N LYS A 56 -29.70 1.44 -9.39
CA LYS A 56 -31.17 1.32 -9.55
C LYS A 56 -31.70 -0.13 -9.59
N ILE A 57 -30.83 -1.08 -9.93
CA ILE A 57 -31.18 -2.51 -10.05
C ILE A 57 -30.44 -3.40 -9.03
N THR A 58 -29.76 -2.80 -8.08
CA THR A 58 -29.05 -3.59 -7.05
C THR A 58 -30.01 -4.45 -6.24
N LYS A 59 -29.56 -5.64 -5.85
CA LYS A 59 -30.28 -6.55 -4.95
C LYS A 59 -29.73 -6.50 -3.52
N ALA A 60 -28.80 -5.57 -3.24
CA ALA A 60 -28.26 -5.38 -1.89
C ALA A 60 -29.37 -5.03 -0.90
N TYR A 61 -29.28 -5.55 0.32
CA TYR A 61 -30.21 -5.20 1.37
C TYR A 61 -30.12 -3.74 1.80
N GLY A 62 -28.89 -3.21 1.87
CA GLY A 62 -28.63 -1.81 2.20
C GLY A 62 -27.51 -1.21 1.37
N CYS A 63 -27.52 0.11 1.24
CA CYS A 63 -26.51 0.85 0.50
C CYS A 63 -26.00 2.04 1.31
N LEU A 64 -24.68 2.09 1.53
CA LEU A 64 -24.00 3.30 2.02
C LEU A 64 -24.12 4.39 0.96
N ILE A 65 -24.75 5.52 1.28
CA ILE A 65 -25.11 6.54 0.31
C ILE A 65 -25.19 7.92 0.98
N LYS A 66 -25.01 8.99 0.20
CA LYS A 66 -25.29 10.35 0.68
C LYS A 66 -26.80 10.61 0.67
N ASP A 67 -27.27 11.46 1.58
CA ASP A 67 -28.71 11.77 1.69
C ASP A 67 -29.30 12.30 0.38
N ILE A 68 -28.57 13.14 -0.34
CA ILE A 68 -29.00 13.70 -1.63
C ILE A 68 -29.30 12.62 -2.69
N ASP A 69 -28.60 11.49 -2.63
CA ASP A 69 -28.67 10.43 -3.66
C ASP A 69 -29.63 9.28 -3.26
N LYS A 70 -30.22 9.29 -2.07
CA LYS A 70 -31.05 8.16 -1.58
C LYS A 70 -32.24 7.83 -2.47
N HIS A 71 -32.74 8.80 -3.22
CA HIS A 71 -33.90 8.63 -4.11
C HIS A 71 -33.65 7.71 -5.32
N ILE A 72 -32.38 7.41 -5.63
CA ILE A 72 -32.02 6.53 -6.75
C ILE A 72 -32.09 5.05 -6.41
N LEU A 73 -32.19 4.70 -5.11
CA LEU A 73 -32.22 3.30 -4.66
C LEU A 73 -33.54 2.60 -5.05
N PRO A 74 -33.47 1.31 -5.39
CA PRO A 74 -34.67 0.52 -5.58
C PRO A 74 -35.40 0.32 -4.23
N LYS A 75 -36.71 0.13 -4.28
CA LYS A 75 -37.60 0.00 -3.10
C LYS A 75 -37.15 -1.03 -2.06
N ASN A 76 -36.43 -2.07 -2.47
CA ASN A 76 -36.01 -3.16 -1.62
C ASN A 76 -34.59 -2.95 -1.05
N CYS A 77 -33.93 -1.85 -1.31
CA CYS A 77 -32.61 -1.51 -0.81
C CYS A 77 -32.70 -0.34 0.19
N PHE A 78 -32.40 -0.61 1.45
CA PHE A 78 -32.45 0.39 2.51
C PHE A 78 -31.29 1.38 2.39
N PRO A 79 -31.53 2.70 2.41
CA PRO A 79 -30.46 3.68 2.52
C PRO A 79 -29.76 3.57 3.86
N ILE A 80 -28.43 3.61 3.82
CA ILE A 80 -27.57 3.80 4.98
C ILE A 80 -26.88 5.15 4.76
N ILE A 81 -27.49 6.20 5.28
CA ILE A 81 -27.08 7.57 5.01
C ILE A 81 -25.84 7.89 5.82
N VAL A 82 -24.79 8.30 5.12
CA VAL A 82 -23.47 8.68 5.68
C VAL A 82 -22.88 9.86 4.91
N LYS A 83 -21.99 10.59 5.55
CA LYS A 83 -21.32 11.76 4.92
C LYS A 83 -20.38 11.35 3.78
N ASP A 84 -19.60 10.30 3.97
CA ASP A 84 -18.66 9.76 2.99
C ASP A 84 -18.84 8.23 2.86
N PRO A 85 -19.63 7.77 1.85
CA PRO A 85 -19.88 6.34 1.64
C PRO A 85 -18.62 5.52 1.39
N TYR A 86 -17.61 6.08 0.73
CA TYR A 86 -16.38 5.37 0.40
C TYR A 86 -15.49 5.16 1.64
N LEU A 87 -15.39 6.19 2.48
CA LEU A 87 -14.69 6.08 3.76
C LEU A 87 -15.36 5.03 4.66
N VAL A 88 -16.71 5.06 4.75
CA VAL A 88 -17.45 4.09 5.58
C VAL A 88 -17.33 2.68 5.01
N TYR A 89 -17.31 2.52 3.70
CA TYR A 89 -17.00 1.24 3.06
C TYR A 89 -15.64 0.69 3.52
N ALA A 90 -14.61 1.54 3.57
CA ALA A 90 -13.28 1.11 4.04
C ALA A 90 -13.31 0.65 5.50
N TYR A 91 -14.01 1.35 6.39
CA TYR A 91 -14.20 0.89 7.77
C TYR A 91 -14.95 -0.44 7.85
N LEU A 92 -16.04 -0.58 7.12
CA LEU A 92 -16.81 -1.82 7.15
C LEU A 92 -16.08 -3.00 6.49
N SER A 93 -15.23 -2.76 5.49
CA SER A 93 -14.38 -3.82 4.94
C SER A 93 -13.44 -4.40 6.02
N ASN A 94 -12.83 -3.54 6.83
CA ASN A 94 -12.01 -3.98 7.95
C ASN A 94 -12.83 -4.68 9.07
N PHE A 95 -14.08 -4.26 9.27
CA PHE A 95 -14.95 -4.87 10.27
C PHE A 95 -15.40 -6.29 9.89
N PHE A 96 -15.76 -6.51 8.64
CA PHE A 96 -16.17 -7.81 8.14
C PHE A 96 -15.00 -8.74 7.84
N TYR A 97 -13.87 -8.20 7.42
CA TYR A 97 -12.66 -8.92 6.99
C TYR A 97 -11.43 -8.40 7.75
N PRO A 98 -11.40 -8.60 9.07
CA PRO A 98 -10.29 -8.12 9.88
C PRO A 98 -8.99 -8.82 9.46
N THR A 99 -7.88 -8.12 9.65
CA THR A 99 -6.54 -8.71 9.48
C THR A 99 -6.32 -9.85 10.47
N ASP A 100 -5.49 -10.81 10.10
CA ASP A 100 -5.12 -11.92 10.95
C ASP A 100 -4.53 -11.42 12.28
N ILE A 101 -4.86 -12.13 13.35
CA ILE A 101 -4.28 -11.91 14.67
C ILE A 101 -3.27 -13.04 14.92
N SER A 102 -2.09 -12.68 15.42
CA SER A 102 -1.07 -13.65 15.77
C SER A 102 -1.61 -14.74 16.71
N LYS A 103 -1.36 -15.99 16.36
CA LYS A 103 -1.72 -17.18 17.15
C LYS A 103 -0.70 -17.55 18.21
N ASN A 104 0.33 -16.70 18.45
CA ASN A 104 1.41 -16.94 19.39
C ASN A 104 2.07 -18.32 19.22
N SER A 105 2.54 -18.60 18.00
CA SER A 105 3.11 -19.91 17.68
C SER A 105 4.37 -19.78 16.83
N ILE A 106 5.32 -20.67 17.06
CA ILE A 106 6.52 -20.83 16.22
C ILE A 106 6.48 -22.23 15.65
N ASN A 107 6.44 -22.32 14.32
CA ASN A 107 6.35 -23.61 13.66
C ASN A 107 7.67 -24.38 13.76
N LYS A 108 7.58 -25.68 14.01
CA LYS A 108 8.75 -26.56 14.20
C LYS A 108 9.63 -26.73 12.95
N TYR A 109 9.11 -26.42 11.77
CA TYR A 109 9.87 -26.47 10.52
C TYR A 109 10.57 -25.15 10.19
N SER A 110 10.60 -24.20 11.11
CA SER A 110 11.36 -22.96 10.97
C SER A 110 12.78 -23.13 11.43
N SER A 111 13.75 -22.49 10.75
CA SER A 111 15.15 -22.42 11.13
C SER A 111 15.42 -21.09 11.84
N ILE A 112 15.80 -21.13 13.11
CA ILE A 112 15.94 -19.93 13.93
C ILE A 112 17.33 -19.89 14.56
N ASP A 113 18.07 -18.79 14.28
CA ASP A 113 19.38 -18.55 14.87
C ASP A 113 19.28 -18.32 16.40
N LYS A 114 20.27 -18.76 17.14
CA LYS A 114 20.35 -18.65 18.61
C LYS A 114 20.38 -17.21 19.12
N THR A 115 20.76 -16.25 18.29
CA THR A 115 20.80 -14.82 18.66
C THR A 115 19.45 -14.11 18.48
N PHE A 116 18.42 -14.82 18.04
CA PHE A 116 17.09 -14.28 17.83
C PHE A 116 16.46 -13.78 19.14
N ILE A 117 15.97 -12.55 19.13
CA ILE A 117 15.24 -11.95 20.24
C ILE A 117 13.77 -11.82 19.84
N LYS A 118 12.89 -12.54 20.52
CA LYS A 118 11.46 -12.54 20.25
C LYS A 118 10.67 -11.73 21.26
N GLY A 119 9.66 -11.00 20.79
CA GLY A 119 8.62 -10.40 21.61
C GLY A 119 7.51 -11.40 22.01
N ASN A 120 6.45 -10.88 22.59
CA ASN A 120 5.29 -11.64 23.02
C ASN A 120 4.27 -11.80 21.90
N ASN A 121 3.52 -12.91 21.93
CA ASN A 121 2.42 -13.14 20.97
C ASN A 121 2.85 -13.01 19.51
N ILE A 122 4.02 -13.53 19.14
CA ILE A 122 4.45 -13.58 17.74
C ILE A 122 3.99 -14.90 17.08
N GLU A 123 3.78 -14.84 15.78
CA GLU A 123 3.52 -16.03 14.97
C GLU A 123 4.60 -16.16 13.88
N ILE A 124 5.31 -17.29 13.88
CA ILE A 124 6.28 -17.66 12.85
C ILE A 124 5.75 -18.91 12.17
N LYS A 125 5.38 -18.77 10.89
CA LYS A 125 4.76 -19.84 10.11
C LYS A 125 5.80 -20.82 9.55
N ASN A 126 5.38 -21.73 8.68
CA ASN A 126 6.21 -22.84 8.18
C ASN A 126 7.39 -22.33 7.33
N PHE A 127 8.51 -23.01 7.44
CA PHE A 127 9.70 -22.82 6.59
C PHE A 127 10.31 -21.41 6.63
N VAL A 128 10.07 -20.67 7.71
CA VAL A 128 10.70 -19.38 7.94
C VAL A 128 12.16 -19.60 8.38
N THR A 129 13.07 -18.78 7.81
CA THR A 129 14.47 -18.73 8.27
C THR A 129 14.73 -17.41 8.97
N ILE A 130 15.07 -17.44 10.24
CA ILE A 130 15.54 -16.28 11.03
C ILE A 130 17.05 -16.40 11.19
N LYS A 131 17.79 -15.43 10.62
CA LYS A 131 19.25 -15.37 10.70
C LYS A 131 19.73 -14.66 11.97
N ASN A 132 21.03 -14.47 12.09
CA ASN A 132 21.65 -13.80 13.25
C ASN A 132 21.24 -12.32 13.39
N ASN A 133 21.27 -11.83 14.63
CA ASN A 133 20.98 -10.44 15.01
C ASN A 133 19.58 -9.96 14.57
N VAL A 134 18.56 -10.80 14.70
CA VAL A 134 17.17 -10.44 14.42
C VAL A 134 16.41 -10.20 15.72
N LYS A 135 15.65 -9.11 15.77
CA LYS A 135 14.70 -8.78 16.84
C LYS A 135 13.32 -8.59 16.26
N ILE A 136 12.32 -9.31 16.77
CA ILE A 136 10.91 -9.17 16.36
C ILE A 136 10.09 -8.82 17.58
N ALA A 137 9.44 -7.66 17.56
CA ALA A 137 8.61 -7.18 18.66
C ALA A 137 7.25 -7.92 18.74
N ASP A 138 6.41 -7.49 19.69
CA ASP A 138 5.17 -8.17 20.03
C ASP A 138 4.15 -8.20 18.88
N LYS A 139 3.34 -9.26 18.83
CA LYS A 139 2.18 -9.43 17.95
C LYS A 139 2.50 -9.40 16.45
N CYS A 140 3.73 -9.67 16.06
CA CYS A 140 4.12 -9.80 14.66
C CYS A 140 3.71 -11.16 14.10
N ILE A 141 3.44 -11.17 12.79
CA ILE A 141 3.18 -12.40 12.01
C ILE A 141 4.20 -12.48 10.89
N ILE A 142 4.93 -13.59 10.84
CA ILE A 142 5.90 -13.89 9.76
C ILE A 142 5.34 -15.03 8.94
N GLY A 143 5.02 -14.75 7.69
CA GLY A 143 4.45 -15.68 6.71
C GLY A 143 5.40 -16.80 6.31
N GLU A 144 4.86 -17.78 5.64
CA GLU A 144 5.58 -18.97 5.18
C GLU A 144 6.75 -18.62 4.23
N ASN A 145 7.83 -19.37 4.30
CA ASN A 145 9.01 -19.24 3.43
C ASN A 145 9.72 -17.88 3.50
N CYS A 146 9.49 -17.08 4.52
CA CYS A 146 10.20 -15.82 4.70
C CYS A 146 11.64 -16.05 5.14
N VAL A 147 12.56 -15.19 4.67
CA VAL A 147 13.96 -15.12 5.14
C VAL A 147 14.18 -13.78 5.81
N ILE A 148 14.40 -13.79 7.11
CA ILE A 148 14.59 -12.58 7.93
C ILE A 148 16.00 -12.54 8.48
N GLY A 149 16.72 -11.47 8.17
CA GLY A 149 18.08 -11.23 8.62
C GLY A 149 19.16 -11.49 7.56
N PRO A 150 20.40 -11.17 7.87
CA PRO A 150 20.88 -10.72 9.18
C PRO A 150 20.52 -9.25 9.52
N ASN A 151 20.72 -8.87 10.80
CA ASN A 151 20.62 -7.48 11.28
C ASN A 151 19.27 -6.84 10.98
N VAL A 152 18.17 -7.44 11.43
CA VAL A 152 16.81 -6.94 11.23
C VAL A 152 16.13 -6.68 12.56
N ILE A 153 15.46 -5.53 12.65
CA ILE A 153 14.57 -5.18 13.76
C ILE A 153 13.17 -4.97 13.17
N ILE A 154 12.16 -5.61 13.77
CA ILE A 154 10.76 -5.49 13.34
C ILE A 154 9.93 -4.99 14.52
N GLY A 155 9.23 -3.86 14.32
CA GLY A 155 8.33 -3.23 15.27
C GLY A 155 7.04 -4.01 15.49
N LYS A 156 6.28 -3.63 16.53
CA LYS A 156 5.06 -4.32 16.97
C LYS A 156 3.96 -4.34 15.90
N ASN A 157 3.12 -5.37 15.98
CA ASN A 157 1.94 -5.53 15.09
C ASN A 157 2.27 -5.51 13.59
N THR A 158 3.53 -5.74 13.19
CA THR A 158 3.94 -5.79 11.79
C THR A 158 3.70 -7.17 11.21
N HIS A 159 3.10 -7.21 10.03
CA HIS A 159 2.78 -8.42 9.30
C HIS A 159 3.67 -8.54 8.06
N ILE A 160 4.36 -9.65 7.94
CA ILE A 160 5.19 -10.01 6.79
C ILE A 160 4.56 -11.22 6.13
N LEU A 161 4.10 -11.03 4.88
CA LEU A 161 3.41 -12.07 4.11
C LEU A 161 4.42 -13.05 3.48
N PRO A 162 3.96 -14.20 2.98
CA PRO A 162 4.82 -15.29 2.53
C PRO A 162 5.86 -14.90 1.47
N ASN A 163 6.97 -15.65 1.42
CA ASN A 163 8.05 -15.51 0.43
C ASN A 163 8.78 -14.15 0.45
N THR A 164 8.74 -13.41 1.55
CA THR A 164 9.42 -12.12 1.72
C THR A 164 10.84 -12.33 2.22
N THR A 165 11.79 -11.54 1.69
CA THR A 165 13.17 -11.49 2.16
C THR A 165 13.49 -10.12 2.73
N ILE A 166 13.97 -10.07 3.99
CA ILE A 166 14.37 -8.82 4.66
C ILE A 166 15.75 -9.01 5.27
N SER A 167 16.67 -8.10 4.98
CA SER A 167 18.02 -8.09 5.58
C SER A 167 18.46 -6.66 5.91
N ASN A 168 19.35 -6.50 6.88
CA ASN A 168 19.97 -5.20 7.21
C ASN A 168 18.93 -4.04 7.24
N SER A 169 17.86 -4.21 7.99
CA SER A 169 16.72 -3.30 7.96
C SER A 169 16.11 -3.06 9.33
N ILE A 170 15.58 -1.88 9.52
CA ILE A 170 14.74 -1.51 10.67
C ILE A 170 13.33 -1.25 10.12
N ILE A 171 12.37 -2.05 10.55
CA ILE A 171 10.96 -1.96 10.15
C ILE A 171 10.17 -1.42 11.35
N GLY A 172 9.39 -0.37 11.15
CA GLY A 172 8.54 0.24 12.18
C GLY A 172 7.38 -0.64 12.63
N GLU A 173 6.47 -0.04 13.40
CA GLU A 173 5.28 -0.70 13.94
C GLU A 173 4.14 -0.70 12.92
N THR A 174 3.22 -1.67 13.03
CA THR A 174 1.98 -1.76 12.22
C THR A 174 2.20 -1.75 10.71
N CYS A 175 3.37 -2.18 10.25
CA CYS A 175 3.68 -2.30 8.82
C CYS A 175 3.05 -3.56 8.20
N LEU A 176 2.77 -3.48 6.90
CA LEU A 176 2.35 -4.62 6.09
C LEU A 176 3.31 -4.79 4.92
N ILE A 177 4.06 -5.89 4.93
CA ILE A 177 4.99 -6.24 3.84
C ILE A 177 4.37 -7.40 3.07
N GLN A 178 4.00 -7.15 1.81
CA GLN A 178 3.31 -8.15 0.99
C GLN A 178 4.27 -9.16 0.37
N SER A 179 3.68 -10.26 -0.09
CA SER A 179 4.42 -11.44 -0.55
C SER A 179 5.45 -11.13 -1.64
N GLY A 180 6.61 -11.75 -1.52
CA GLY A 180 7.69 -11.64 -2.50
C GLY A 180 8.49 -10.33 -2.43
N ALA A 181 8.20 -9.42 -1.51
CA ALA A 181 9.00 -8.21 -1.34
C ALA A 181 10.43 -8.55 -0.90
N VAL A 182 11.41 -7.77 -1.40
CA VAL A 182 12.83 -7.91 -1.03
C VAL A 182 13.31 -6.57 -0.47
N ILE A 183 13.74 -6.56 0.79
CA ILE A 183 14.11 -5.33 1.50
C ILE A 183 15.51 -5.48 2.08
N GLY A 184 16.38 -4.50 1.80
CA GLY A 184 17.72 -4.42 2.38
C GLY A 184 18.76 -5.28 1.67
N ASP A 185 18.50 -5.75 0.47
CA ASP A 185 19.53 -6.32 -0.39
C ASP A 185 20.42 -5.23 -0.98
N ARG A 186 21.51 -5.62 -1.62
CA ARG A 186 22.48 -4.68 -2.19
C ARG A 186 21.90 -3.92 -3.38
N GLY A 187 22.24 -2.65 -3.49
CA GLY A 187 21.89 -1.83 -4.65
C GLY A 187 22.83 -2.03 -5.84
N PHE A 188 22.58 -1.30 -6.91
CA PHE A 188 23.34 -1.31 -8.14
C PHE A 188 24.40 -0.18 -8.11
N GLY A 189 25.67 -0.53 -7.98
CA GLY A 189 26.78 0.42 -7.93
C GLY A 189 28.09 -0.17 -8.42
N PHE A 190 28.72 0.50 -9.40
CA PHE A 190 30.00 0.10 -9.99
C PHE A 190 30.84 1.34 -10.34
N THR A 191 32.16 1.21 -10.30
CA THR A 191 33.06 2.24 -10.85
C THR A 191 32.87 2.36 -12.37
N SER A 192 33.08 3.55 -12.91
CA SER A 192 32.78 3.83 -14.33
C SER A 192 33.62 3.02 -15.29
N ASN A 193 34.91 2.91 -15.03
CA ASN A 193 35.89 2.30 -15.96
C ASN A 193 36.09 0.81 -15.70
N GLU A 194 36.53 0.44 -14.51
CA GLU A 194 36.90 -0.95 -14.17
C GLU A 194 35.69 -1.83 -13.82
N LYS A 195 34.49 -1.24 -13.65
CA LYS A 195 33.27 -1.96 -13.22
C LYS A 195 33.45 -2.68 -11.88
N ILE A 196 34.30 -2.17 -11.02
CA ILE A 196 34.46 -2.70 -9.66
C ILE A 196 33.18 -2.45 -8.88
N GLU A 197 32.64 -3.48 -8.26
CA GLU A 197 31.43 -3.40 -7.45
C GLU A 197 31.63 -2.48 -6.23
N ILE A 198 30.72 -1.54 -6.03
CA ILE A 198 30.65 -0.72 -4.83
C ILE A 198 29.81 -1.47 -3.78
N ARG A 199 30.44 -1.86 -2.67
CA ARG A 199 29.75 -2.56 -1.58
C ARG A 199 28.75 -1.65 -0.89
N HIS A 200 27.50 -2.12 -0.81
CA HIS A 200 26.44 -1.45 -0.03
C HIS A 200 26.47 -2.00 1.40
N ILE A 201 26.87 -1.18 2.35
CA ILE A 201 27.05 -1.55 3.78
C ILE A 201 26.07 -0.83 4.71
N GLY A 202 25.25 0.08 4.17
CA GLY A 202 24.17 0.75 4.87
C GLY A 202 22.97 -0.16 5.12
N ASN A 203 21.86 0.43 5.46
CA ASN A 203 20.62 -0.28 5.78
C ASN A 203 19.39 0.33 5.12
N VAL A 204 18.20 -0.26 5.39
CA VAL A 204 16.88 0.29 5.10
C VAL A 204 16.18 0.63 6.41
N ILE A 205 15.49 1.76 6.45
CA ILE A 205 14.62 2.15 7.56
C ILE A 205 13.21 2.38 7.00
N LEU A 206 12.24 1.62 7.49
CA LEU A 206 10.82 1.87 7.30
C LEU A 206 10.24 2.45 8.59
N GLY A 207 9.51 3.55 8.49
CA GLY A 207 8.74 4.13 9.58
C GLY A 207 7.52 3.29 9.94
N ASP A 208 6.63 3.87 10.74
CA ASP A 208 5.43 3.21 11.20
C ASP A 208 4.30 3.22 10.16
N ASN A 209 3.45 2.21 10.23
CA ASN A 209 2.27 2.09 9.36
C ASN A 209 2.60 2.17 7.86
N VAL A 210 3.75 1.62 7.43
CA VAL A 210 4.17 1.53 6.03
C VAL A 210 3.58 0.27 5.39
N GLN A 211 3.13 0.38 4.14
CA GLN A 211 2.71 -0.77 3.34
C GLN A 211 3.58 -0.90 2.10
N ILE A 212 4.13 -2.11 1.90
CA ILE A 212 4.96 -2.47 0.76
C ILE A 212 4.25 -3.55 -0.03
N GLY A 213 3.99 -3.28 -1.31
CA GLY A 213 3.31 -4.17 -2.24
C GLY A 213 4.15 -5.39 -2.65
N SER A 214 3.48 -6.35 -3.25
CA SER A 214 4.08 -7.62 -3.66
C SER A 214 5.20 -7.43 -4.68
N ASN A 215 6.29 -8.18 -4.52
CA ASN A 215 7.46 -8.15 -5.39
C ASN A 215 8.11 -6.75 -5.54
N THR A 216 7.89 -5.86 -4.60
CA THR A 216 8.59 -4.58 -4.51
C THR A 216 9.98 -4.80 -3.92
N THR A 217 10.97 -4.11 -4.46
CA THR A 217 12.37 -4.21 -4.02
C THR A 217 12.85 -2.87 -3.47
N ILE A 218 13.51 -2.89 -2.30
CA ILE A 218 14.06 -1.72 -1.63
C ILE A 218 15.52 -2.01 -1.29
N ASP A 219 16.43 -1.36 -2.01
CA ASP A 219 17.86 -1.56 -1.82
C ASP A 219 18.35 -0.83 -0.57
N ARG A 220 19.27 -1.45 0.18
CA ARG A 220 19.97 -0.75 1.25
C ARG A 220 20.90 0.32 0.71
N ALA A 221 21.15 1.33 1.49
CA ALA A 221 22.07 2.39 1.15
C ALA A 221 23.51 1.88 0.94
N THR A 222 24.29 2.58 0.13
CA THR A 222 25.74 2.37 0.01
C THR A 222 26.41 2.60 1.37
N LEU A 223 26.14 3.77 1.93
CA LEU A 223 26.45 4.21 3.29
C LEU A 223 25.16 4.81 3.87
N ASP A 224 25.04 4.94 5.18
CA ASP A 224 23.84 5.47 5.87
C ASP A 224 22.56 4.61 5.63
N SER A 225 21.46 5.22 5.20
CA SER A 225 20.16 4.54 5.10
C SER A 225 19.37 4.91 3.84
N THR A 226 18.66 3.95 3.28
CA THR A 226 17.48 4.19 2.43
C THR A 226 16.29 4.32 3.37
N ILE A 227 15.50 5.41 3.28
CA ILE A 227 14.50 5.77 4.28
C ILE A 227 13.13 5.90 3.64
N ILE A 228 12.16 5.20 4.20
CA ILE A 228 10.74 5.31 3.90
C ILE A 228 10.05 5.76 5.19
N GLU A 229 9.55 7.00 5.22
CA GLU A 229 8.90 7.56 6.41
C GLU A 229 7.51 6.99 6.68
N ASP A 230 6.86 7.44 7.78
CA ASP A 230 5.58 6.92 8.25
C ASP A 230 4.44 7.05 7.24
N ASN A 231 3.49 6.13 7.31
CA ASN A 231 2.25 6.12 6.52
C ASN A 231 2.46 6.06 5.00
N VAL A 232 3.63 5.72 4.51
CA VAL A 232 3.89 5.55 3.08
C VAL A 232 3.20 4.29 2.56
N ARG A 233 2.65 4.37 1.35
CA ARG A 233 2.04 3.25 0.62
C ARG A 233 2.76 3.05 -0.69
N ILE A 234 3.38 1.91 -0.86
CA ILE A 234 4.09 1.50 -2.08
C ILE A 234 3.38 0.27 -2.63
N ASP A 235 2.94 0.37 -3.86
CA ASP A 235 2.23 -0.70 -4.58
C ASP A 235 3.20 -1.77 -5.10
N ASN A 236 2.71 -2.71 -5.86
CA ASN A 236 3.43 -3.88 -6.36
C ASN A 236 4.50 -3.51 -7.40
N LEU A 237 5.57 -4.33 -7.47
CA LEU A 237 6.59 -4.23 -8.51
C LEU A 237 7.30 -2.86 -8.58
N VAL A 238 7.44 -2.16 -7.47
CA VAL A 238 8.17 -0.89 -7.38
C VAL A 238 9.64 -1.17 -7.05
N GLN A 239 10.56 -0.46 -7.72
CA GLN A 239 11.99 -0.47 -7.38
C GLN A 239 12.35 0.83 -6.67
N ILE A 240 12.83 0.72 -5.44
CA ILE A 240 13.44 1.81 -4.65
C ILE A 240 14.94 1.53 -4.55
N ALA A 241 15.74 2.35 -5.22
CA ALA A 241 17.19 2.18 -5.20
C ALA A 241 17.83 2.74 -3.92
N HIS A 242 19.13 2.50 -3.78
CA HIS A 242 19.91 2.86 -2.60
C HIS A 242 19.88 4.37 -2.27
N ASN A 243 19.93 4.70 -1.00
CA ASN A 243 19.99 6.09 -0.48
C ASN A 243 18.77 6.97 -0.86
N VAL A 244 17.67 6.37 -1.30
CA VAL A 244 16.40 7.09 -1.54
C VAL A 244 15.76 7.47 -0.21
N LEU A 245 15.14 8.65 -0.17
CA LEU A 245 14.28 9.10 0.92
C LEU A 245 12.87 9.33 0.37
N ILE A 246 11.87 8.74 1.02
CA ILE A 246 10.44 8.94 0.71
C ILE A 246 9.75 9.50 1.94
N GLY A 247 9.22 10.72 1.81
CA GLY A 247 8.53 11.45 2.88
C GLY A 247 7.16 10.87 3.22
N SER A 248 6.73 11.14 4.43
CA SER A 248 5.52 10.60 5.07
C SER A 248 4.26 10.81 4.22
N ASN A 249 3.30 9.88 4.33
CA ASN A 249 2.01 9.89 3.64
C ASN A 249 2.10 9.87 2.09
N THR A 250 3.27 9.60 1.52
CA THR A 250 3.45 9.49 0.06
C THR A 250 2.92 8.16 -0.44
N ILE A 251 2.26 8.19 -1.61
CA ILE A 251 1.68 7.02 -2.26
C ILE A 251 2.36 6.83 -3.61
N ILE A 252 2.85 5.61 -3.86
CA ILE A 252 3.53 5.23 -5.11
C ILE A 252 2.78 4.04 -5.70
N ALA A 253 2.22 4.24 -6.89
CA ALA A 253 1.52 3.19 -7.61
C ALA A 253 2.48 2.20 -8.27
N ALA A 254 1.94 1.10 -8.77
CA ALA A 254 2.70 -0.05 -9.25
C ALA A 254 3.69 0.27 -10.39
N GLN A 255 4.74 -0.55 -10.45
CA GLN A 255 5.76 -0.54 -11.50
C GLN A 255 6.57 0.76 -11.62
N CYS A 256 6.65 1.57 -10.56
CA CYS A 256 7.53 2.74 -10.54
C CYS A 256 8.98 2.34 -10.30
N GLY A 257 9.90 3.12 -10.89
CA GLY A 257 11.34 2.99 -10.65
C GLY A 257 11.91 4.31 -10.11
N ILE A 258 12.51 4.27 -8.91
CA ILE A 258 13.11 5.43 -8.25
C ILE A 258 14.61 5.19 -8.13
N ALA A 259 15.39 5.92 -8.90
CA ALA A 259 16.84 5.76 -8.95
C ALA A 259 17.53 6.33 -7.69
N GLY A 260 18.75 5.88 -7.46
CA GLY A 260 19.51 6.11 -6.22
C GLY A 260 19.66 7.59 -5.83
N SER A 261 19.72 7.83 -4.54
CA SER A 261 19.91 9.15 -3.91
C SER A 261 18.82 10.19 -4.21
N THR A 262 17.67 9.76 -4.73
CA THR A 262 16.51 10.63 -4.95
C THR A 262 15.81 10.91 -3.63
N LYS A 263 15.36 12.16 -3.44
CA LYS A 263 14.59 12.59 -2.27
C LYS A 263 13.18 12.98 -2.69
N ILE A 264 12.17 12.28 -2.18
CA ILE A 264 10.75 12.55 -2.41
C ILE A 264 10.16 13.13 -1.13
N GLY A 265 9.45 14.25 -1.25
CA GLY A 265 8.80 14.93 -0.15
C GLY A 265 7.58 14.19 0.39
N LYS A 266 6.86 14.85 1.30
CA LYS A 266 5.66 14.33 1.98
C LYS A 266 4.41 14.49 1.12
N ASN A 267 3.39 13.65 1.39
CA ASN A 267 2.07 13.73 0.76
C ASN A 267 2.08 13.68 -0.79
N CYS A 268 3.12 13.12 -1.40
CA CYS A 268 3.20 12.98 -2.85
C CYS A 268 2.30 11.84 -3.34
N LYS A 269 1.80 11.98 -4.58
CA LYS A 269 1.06 10.93 -5.27
C LYS A 269 1.73 10.63 -6.61
N ILE A 270 2.31 9.45 -6.72
CA ILE A 270 3.09 9.01 -7.89
C ILE A 270 2.31 7.95 -8.64
N GLY A 271 1.92 8.26 -9.86
CA GLY A 271 1.16 7.37 -10.74
C GLY A 271 1.96 6.15 -11.18
N GLY A 272 1.27 5.12 -11.67
CA GLY A 272 1.93 3.87 -12.07
C GLY A 272 2.91 4.04 -13.24
N GLN A 273 3.96 3.23 -13.24
CA GLN A 273 5.00 3.21 -14.26
C GLN A 273 5.79 4.54 -14.40
N VAL A 274 5.87 5.32 -13.36
CA VAL A 274 6.71 6.53 -13.31
C VAL A 274 8.17 6.12 -13.12
N GLY A 275 9.06 6.71 -13.95
CA GLY A 275 10.51 6.59 -13.80
C GLY A 275 11.09 7.91 -13.26
N ILE A 276 11.91 7.83 -12.20
CA ILE A 276 12.55 9.00 -11.58
C ILE A 276 14.06 8.82 -11.61
N THR A 277 14.77 9.76 -12.22
CA THR A 277 16.24 9.74 -12.29
C THR A 277 16.86 9.97 -10.90
N GLY A 278 18.12 9.54 -10.74
CA GLY A 278 18.85 9.67 -9.49
C GLY A 278 19.26 11.11 -9.14
N HIS A 279 19.57 11.31 -7.85
CA HIS A 279 20.13 12.55 -7.31
C HIS A 279 19.26 13.80 -7.48
N ILE A 280 17.95 13.64 -7.65
CA ILE A 280 17.01 14.77 -7.73
C ILE A 280 16.15 14.88 -6.47
N LYS A 281 15.52 16.05 -6.31
CA LYS A 281 14.58 16.35 -5.24
C LYS A 281 13.20 16.64 -5.79
N ILE A 282 12.20 15.92 -5.26
CA ILE A 282 10.77 16.16 -5.47
C ILE A 282 10.22 16.76 -4.19
N GLY A 283 9.62 17.96 -4.29
CA GLY A 283 9.06 18.67 -3.14
C GLY A 283 7.81 17.98 -2.56
N ASP A 284 7.26 18.58 -1.51
CA ASP A 284 6.04 18.07 -0.86
C ASP A 284 4.79 18.29 -1.72
N ASN A 285 3.75 17.47 -1.52
CA ASN A 285 2.45 17.57 -2.17
C ASN A 285 2.51 17.54 -3.72
N VAL A 286 3.47 16.84 -4.29
CA VAL A 286 3.62 16.71 -5.75
C VAL A 286 2.73 15.58 -6.26
N LEU A 287 2.02 15.83 -7.37
CA LEU A 287 1.28 14.83 -8.11
C LEU A 287 2.00 14.53 -9.42
N ILE A 288 2.37 13.27 -9.65
CA ILE A 288 3.01 12.79 -10.88
C ILE A 288 2.06 11.84 -11.59
N ALA A 289 1.62 12.22 -12.80
CA ALA A 289 0.77 11.37 -13.61
C ALA A 289 1.48 10.09 -14.06
N ALA A 290 0.70 9.03 -14.28
CA ALA A 290 1.23 7.73 -14.70
C ALA A 290 2.11 7.83 -15.97
N LYS A 291 3.13 6.96 -16.04
CA LYS A 291 4.11 6.85 -17.14
C LYS A 291 4.99 8.09 -17.35
N SER A 292 5.05 9.02 -16.42
CA SER A 292 5.95 10.19 -16.52
C SER A 292 7.40 9.82 -16.31
N GLY A 293 8.30 10.41 -17.11
CA GLY A 293 9.74 10.37 -16.90
C GLY A 293 10.21 11.65 -16.22
N VAL A 294 10.70 11.56 -14.98
CA VAL A 294 11.13 12.72 -14.18
C VAL A 294 12.65 12.79 -14.19
N THR A 295 13.20 13.83 -14.83
CA THR A 295 14.64 13.98 -15.06
C THR A 295 15.27 15.19 -14.36
N LYS A 296 14.48 15.96 -13.58
CA LYS A 296 14.95 17.16 -12.87
C LYS A 296 14.16 17.38 -11.59
N ASN A 297 14.66 18.25 -10.73
CA ASN A 297 13.97 18.65 -9.50
C ASN A 297 12.56 19.18 -9.78
N ILE A 298 11.63 18.85 -8.90
CA ILE A 298 10.23 19.28 -8.97
C ILE A 298 9.91 20.08 -7.70
N SER A 299 9.40 21.30 -7.89
CA SER A 299 8.96 22.15 -6.78
C SER A 299 7.76 21.57 -6.06
N ALA A 300 7.62 21.87 -4.77
CA ALA A 300 6.45 21.46 -3.98
C ALA A 300 5.12 21.97 -4.59
N ASN A 301 4.02 21.27 -4.29
CA ASN A 301 2.65 21.58 -4.75
C ASN A 301 2.49 21.59 -6.29
N SER A 302 3.37 20.90 -7.03
CA SER A 302 3.30 20.80 -8.48
C SER A 302 2.51 19.58 -8.93
N THR A 303 1.81 19.71 -10.05
CA THR A 303 1.25 18.58 -10.79
C THR A 303 1.96 18.46 -12.12
N ILE A 304 2.58 17.30 -12.39
CA ILE A 304 3.34 17.04 -13.60
C ILE A 304 2.84 15.81 -14.35
N ALA A 305 2.97 15.83 -15.65
CA ALA A 305 2.64 14.74 -16.56
C ALA A 305 3.61 14.69 -17.73
N GLY A 306 3.85 13.51 -18.29
CA GLY A 306 4.78 13.36 -19.41
C GLY A 306 4.40 12.33 -20.46
N PHE A 307 3.19 11.70 -20.41
CA PHE A 307 2.87 10.60 -21.33
C PHE A 307 1.35 10.28 -21.36
N PRO A 308 0.52 10.82 -22.27
CA PRO A 308 -0.74 10.16 -22.64
C PRO A 308 -0.57 9.33 -23.91
N ALA A 309 -1.21 8.16 -23.97
CA ALA A 309 -1.46 7.48 -25.23
C ALA A 309 -2.53 8.28 -25.99
N ILE A 310 -2.29 8.53 -27.27
CA ILE A 310 -3.22 9.21 -28.18
C ILE A 310 -3.37 8.36 -29.45
N ASP A 311 -4.35 8.69 -30.29
CA ASP A 311 -4.52 8.04 -31.61
C ASP A 311 -3.20 8.02 -32.37
N ILE A 312 -2.87 6.90 -33.01
CA ILE A 312 -1.56 6.68 -33.67
C ILE A 312 -1.30 7.67 -34.79
N LYS A 313 -2.32 8.12 -35.50
CA LYS A 313 -2.17 9.11 -36.59
C LYS A 313 -1.84 10.48 -36.01
N LEU A 314 -2.49 10.84 -34.90
CA LEU A 314 -2.22 12.08 -34.17
C LEU A 314 -0.81 12.06 -33.54
N TRP A 315 -0.40 10.93 -32.94
CA TRP A 315 0.94 10.75 -32.42
C TRP A 315 2.02 10.95 -33.49
N LYS A 316 1.90 10.27 -34.65
CA LYS A 316 2.82 10.43 -35.77
C LYS A 316 2.90 11.89 -36.25
N LYS A 317 1.75 12.59 -36.36
CA LYS A 317 1.70 14.00 -36.75
C LYS A 317 2.42 14.91 -35.75
N ASN A 318 2.24 14.67 -34.44
CA ASN A 318 2.90 15.44 -33.39
C ASN A 318 4.41 15.23 -33.39
N ILE A 319 4.87 13.98 -33.55
CA ILE A 319 6.30 13.66 -33.63
C ILE A 319 6.93 14.35 -34.85
N ILE A 320 6.34 14.28 -36.03
CA ILE A 320 6.86 14.96 -37.23
C ILE A 320 6.95 16.47 -37.01
N LYS A 321 5.95 17.07 -36.36
CA LYS A 321 5.96 18.52 -36.04
C LYS A 321 7.10 18.88 -35.08
N GLN A 322 7.34 18.07 -34.07
CA GLN A 322 8.46 18.27 -33.13
C GLN A 322 9.82 18.24 -33.85
N TYR A 323 10.06 17.23 -34.70
CA TYR A 323 11.30 17.11 -35.45
C TYR A 323 11.52 18.25 -36.46
N ARG A 324 10.46 18.79 -37.05
CA ARG A 324 10.57 19.96 -37.96
C ARG A 324 10.94 21.25 -37.23
N ASN A 325 10.53 21.39 -35.97
CA ASN A 325 10.88 22.58 -35.14
C ASN A 325 12.26 22.48 -34.50
N LEU A 326 12.97 21.37 -34.64
CA LEU A 326 14.34 21.17 -34.18
C LEU A 326 15.41 21.46 -35.27
N LYS A 327 14.99 21.69 -36.50
CA LYS A 327 15.82 22.17 -37.62
C LYS A 327 15.65 23.67 -37.77
#